data_7d2e8972daa32cb13cc4d25707cbd59e
#
_entry.id   7d2e8972daa32cb13cc4d25707cbd59e
#
_cell.length_a   1.000
_cell.length_b   1.000
_cell.length_c   1.000
_cell.angle_alpha   90.00
_cell.angle_beta   90.00
_cell.angle_gamma   90.00
#
_symmetry.space_group_name_H-M   'P 1'
#
loop_
_entity.id
_entity.type
_entity.pdbx_description
1 polymer ?
#
loop_
_entity_poly.entity_id
_entity_poly.type
_entity_poly.pdbx_seq_one_letter_code
_entity_poly.pdbx_strand_id
1 'polypeptide(L)'
;LHVPYKIVTSEIYDILFNIRKESNPCSLCAKMRKGALNEAIKEMGCNKVAYAHHKDDIIETMLLSLIFEGRFHSFSPKTYLDRMDLTVIRPLMFVDEMDVIGFKNKYNLPVVKSKCPVDGYTKRQYAKELLRQINLDHPGAKERMFHAILEGNISGWPERCIHRRGAKEKTL
;
A
#
# COMPACT_ATOMS: atom_id res chain seq x y z
N LEU A 1 -16.67 -15.70 -13.41
CA LEU A 1 -15.23 -16.00 -13.50
C LEU A 1 -14.85 -17.35 -12.89
N HIS A 2 -15.75 -18.06 -12.23
CA HIS A 2 -15.53 -19.35 -11.56
C HIS A 2 -14.28 -19.38 -10.65
N VAL A 3 -13.95 -18.26 -10.04
CA VAL A 3 -12.85 -18.16 -9.08
C VAL A 3 -13.40 -18.43 -7.68
N PRO A 4 -12.83 -19.39 -6.92
CA PRO A 4 -13.23 -19.59 -5.51
C PRO A 4 -13.00 -18.31 -4.70
N TYR A 5 -13.94 -17.96 -3.84
CA TYR A 5 -13.81 -16.82 -2.95
C TYR A 5 -14.42 -17.12 -1.58
N LYS A 6 -13.92 -16.43 -0.56
CA LYS A 6 -14.43 -16.46 0.81
C LYS A 6 -14.85 -15.06 1.23
N ILE A 7 -16.05 -14.91 1.74
CA ILE A 7 -16.52 -13.66 2.34
C ILE A 7 -16.24 -13.73 3.84
N VAL A 8 -15.53 -12.73 4.35
CA VAL A 8 -15.27 -12.55 5.78
C VAL A 8 -16.07 -11.36 6.27
N THR A 9 -17.04 -11.61 7.14
CA THR A 9 -17.80 -10.55 7.82
C THR A 9 -16.97 -9.97 8.96
N SER A 10 -17.01 -8.65 9.15
CA SER A 10 -16.30 -7.97 10.22
C SER A 10 -17.06 -6.76 10.73
N GLU A 11 -16.89 -6.44 12.00
CA GLU A 11 -17.49 -5.26 12.66
C GLU A 11 -16.60 -4.02 12.57
N ILE A 12 -15.66 -3.98 11.63
CA ILE A 12 -14.67 -2.89 11.51
C ILE A 12 -15.35 -1.53 11.37
N TYR A 13 -16.43 -1.44 10.61
CA TYR A 13 -17.18 -0.20 10.45
C TYR A 13 -17.73 0.31 11.78
N ASP A 14 -18.44 -0.54 12.51
CA ASP A 14 -19.06 -0.19 13.79
C ASP A 14 -18.01 0.19 14.84
N ILE A 15 -16.93 -0.55 14.90
CA ILE A 15 -15.82 -0.25 15.81
C ILE A 15 -15.24 1.14 15.54
N LEU A 16 -14.98 1.47 14.27
CA LEU A 16 -14.32 2.71 13.89
C LEU A 16 -15.22 3.94 14.03
N PHE A 17 -16.45 3.86 13.55
CA PHE A 17 -17.32 5.02 13.38
C PHE A 17 -18.35 5.16 14.50
N ASN A 18 -18.87 4.07 15.02
CA ASN A 18 -19.94 4.10 16.04
C ASN A 18 -19.39 4.00 17.45
N ILE A 19 -18.43 3.08 17.70
CA ILE A 19 -17.91 2.82 19.04
C ILE A 19 -16.75 3.76 19.36
N ARG A 20 -15.67 3.72 18.56
CA ARG A 20 -14.45 4.50 18.85
C ARG A 20 -14.49 5.93 18.34
N LYS A 21 -15.31 6.23 17.34
CA LYS A 21 -15.43 7.54 16.69
C LYS A 21 -14.06 8.10 16.31
N GLU A 22 -13.27 7.29 15.64
CA GLU A 22 -11.87 7.59 15.28
C GLU A 22 -11.79 8.84 14.39
N SER A 23 -10.99 9.82 14.79
CA SER A 23 -10.73 11.02 13.99
C SER A 23 -9.92 10.75 12.73
N ASN A 24 -9.08 9.69 12.74
CA ASN A 24 -8.30 9.23 11.60
C ASN A 24 -8.50 7.72 11.41
N PRO A 25 -9.67 7.28 10.90
CA PRO A 25 -10.05 5.88 10.89
C PRO A 25 -9.20 5.02 9.92
N CYS A 26 -8.58 5.62 8.89
CA CYS A 26 -7.92 4.88 7.82
C CYS A 26 -6.79 3.98 8.32
N SER A 27 -5.96 4.45 9.25
CA SER A 27 -4.83 3.68 9.79
C SER A 27 -5.30 2.45 10.57
N LEU A 28 -6.29 2.63 11.45
CA LEU A 28 -6.83 1.52 12.23
C LEU A 28 -7.63 0.57 11.35
N CYS A 29 -8.42 1.08 10.41
CA CYS A 29 -9.12 0.29 9.40
C CYS A 29 -8.17 -0.63 8.63
N ALA A 30 -7.07 -0.08 8.14
CA ALA A 30 -6.07 -0.86 7.39
C ALA A 30 -5.47 -1.99 8.26
N LYS A 31 -5.17 -1.71 9.53
CA LYS A 31 -4.64 -2.73 10.47
C LYS A 31 -5.66 -3.85 10.73
N MET A 32 -6.91 -3.49 11.03
CA MET A 32 -7.97 -4.47 11.32
C MET A 32 -8.31 -5.32 10.09
N ARG A 33 -8.45 -4.70 8.91
CA ARG A 33 -8.69 -5.43 7.65
C ARG A 33 -7.54 -6.39 7.33
N LYS A 34 -6.30 -5.95 7.54
CA LYS A 34 -5.12 -6.81 7.34
C LYS A 34 -5.13 -7.99 8.33
N GLY A 35 -5.51 -7.77 9.59
CA GLY A 35 -5.65 -8.84 10.58
C GLY A 35 -6.66 -9.89 10.13
N ALA A 36 -7.91 -9.47 9.85
CA ALA A 36 -8.98 -10.37 9.41
C ALA A 36 -8.62 -11.13 8.12
N LEU A 37 -7.96 -10.47 7.17
CA LEU A 37 -7.50 -11.12 5.95
C LEU A 37 -6.43 -12.18 6.24
N ASN A 38 -5.46 -11.87 7.09
CA ASN A 38 -4.39 -12.80 7.43
C ASN A 38 -4.91 -14.06 8.15
N GLU A 39 -5.88 -13.89 9.05
CA GLU A 39 -6.56 -15.01 9.72
C GLU A 39 -7.27 -15.91 8.71
N ALA A 40 -8.06 -15.31 7.82
CA ALA A 40 -8.77 -16.06 6.78
C ALA A 40 -7.81 -16.82 5.84
N ILE A 41 -6.67 -16.22 5.49
CA ILE A 41 -5.63 -16.86 4.65
C ILE A 41 -5.03 -18.07 5.35
N LYS A 42 -4.77 -17.97 6.66
CA LYS A 42 -4.29 -19.11 7.48
C LYS A 42 -5.30 -20.24 7.57
N GLU A 43 -6.56 -19.91 7.81
CA GLU A 43 -7.65 -20.91 7.83
C GLU A 43 -7.79 -21.65 6.50
N MET A 44 -7.47 -20.98 5.39
CA MET A 44 -7.45 -21.60 4.06
C MET A 44 -6.18 -22.42 3.79
N GLY A 45 -5.25 -22.52 4.72
CA GLY A 45 -3.99 -23.24 4.57
C GLY A 45 -3.00 -22.59 3.62
N CYS A 46 -3.17 -21.29 3.30
CA CYS A 46 -2.29 -20.57 2.39
C CYS A 46 -1.11 -19.95 3.15
N ASN A 47 0.07 -19.99 2.54
CA ASN A 47 1.29 -19.35 3.06
C ASN A 47 1.73 -18.12 2.26
N LYS A 48 0.95 -17.74 1.24
CA LYS A 48 1.21 -16.57 0.39
C LYS A 48 -0.07 -15.79 0.14
N VAL A 49 0.06 -14.47 0.05
CA VAL A 49 -1.02 -13.58 -0.36
C VAL A 49 -0.52 -12.61 -1.43
N ALA A 50 -1.29 -12.47 -2.51
CA ALA A 50 -1.03 -11.50 -3.56
C ALA A 50 -1.91 -10.27 -3.34
N TYR A 51 -1.29 -9.10 -3.12
CA TYR A 51 -2.00 -7.82 -3.12
C TYR A 51 -1.97 -7.20 -4.50
N ALA A 52 -3.10 -6.64 -4.92
CA ALA A 52 -3.26 -6.00 -6.22
C ALA A 52 -2.75 -4.54 -6.24
N HIS A 53 -1.71 -4.23 -5.47
CA HIS A 53 -1.08 -2.92 -5.56
C HIS A 53 -0.38 -2.77 -6.90
N HIS A 54 -0.60 -1.65 -7.56
CA HIS A 54 -0.02 -1.29 -8.85
C HIS A 54 1.06 -0.18 -8.72
N LYS A 55 1.67 0.21 -9.83
CA LYS A 55 2.76 1.19 -9.88
C LYS A 55 2.39 2.51 -9.18
N ASP A 56 1.21 3.03 -9.47
CA ASP A 56 0.72 4.29 -8.88
C ASP A 56 0.62 4.21 -7.35
N ASP A 57 0.15 3.09 -6.78
CA ASP A 57 0.09 2.89 -5.32
C ASP A 57 1.46 2.99 -4.65
N ILE A 58 2.51 2.51 -5.34
CA ILE A 58 3.88 2.54 -4.84
C ILE A 58 4.39 3.98 -4.77
N ILE A 59 4.15 4.77 -5.83
CA ILE A 59 4.54 6.17 -5.90
C ILE A 59 3.73 7.01 -4.91
N GLU A 60 2.42 6.81 -4.85
CA GLU A 60 1.54 7.48 -3.89
C GLU A 60 1.99 7.22 -2.46
N THR A 61 2.37 5.98 -2.13
CA THR A 61 2.86 5.63 -0.80
C THR A 61 4.19 6.31 -0.47
N MET A 62 5.08 6.43 -1.44
CA MET A 62 6.31 7.21 -1.29
C MET A 62 6.00 8.69 -1.02
N LEU A 63 5.10 9.31 -1.80
CA LEU A 63 4.69 10.70 -1.59
C LEU A 63 4.06 10.91 -0.21
N LEU A 64 3.19 10.01 0.21
CA LEU A 64 2.61 10.04 1.56
C LEU A 64 3.67 10.00 2.66
N SER A 65 4.64 9.10 2.52
CA SER A 65 5.73 8.97 3.50
C SER A 65 6.62 10.20 3.52
N LEU A 66 6.91 10.79 2.36
CA LEU A 66 7.69 12.03 2.26
C LEU A 66 6.97 13.21 2.90
N ILE A 67 5.71 13.42 2.54
CA ILE A 67 4.95 14.62 2.92
C ILE A 67 4.51 14.57 4.38
N PHE A 68 4.05 13.41 4.85
CA PHE A 68 3.39 13.28 6.15
C PHE A 68 4.21 12.57 7.22
N GLU A 69 5.29 11.85 6.85
CA GLU A 69 6.10 11.06 7.78
C GLU A 69 7.57 11.49 7.79
N GLY A 70 7.99 12.36 6.87
CA GLY A 70 9.37 12.85 6.75
C GLY A 70 10.39 11.75 6.44
N ARG A 71 9.98 10.71 5.73
CA ARG A 71 10.87 9.59 5.37
C ARG A 71 10.62 9.08 3.96
N PHE A 72 11.66 8.53 3.33
CA PHE A 72 11.53 7.79 2.10
C PHE A 72 11.08 6.36 2.41
N HIS A 73 9.84 6.04 2.13
CA HIS A 73 9.31 4.70 2.32
C HIS A 73 8.23 4.38 1.29
N SER A 74 8.31 3.17 0.75
CA SER A 74 7.23 2.52 0.03
C SER A 74 7.23 1.04 0.37
N PHE A 75 6.22 0.29 -0.08
CA PHE A 75 6.18 -1.13 0.21
C PHE A 75 6.98 -1.94 -0.81
N SER A 76 7.65 -2.98 -0.32
CA SER A 76 8.47 -3.88 -1.13
C SER A 76 7.63 -4.79 -2.04
N PRO A 77 8.18 -5.28 -3.15
CA PRO A 77 7.54 -6.29 -4.02
C PRO A 77 7.13 -7.56 -3.26
N LYS A 78 7.99 -7.95 -2.31
CA LYS A 78 7.82 -9.12 -1.46
C LYS A 78 8.10 -8.75 -0.01
N THR A 79 7.26 -9.21 0.91
CA THR A 79 7.43 -8.98 2.36
C THR A 79 7.08 -10.28 3.08
N TYR A 80 7.97 -10.76 3.94
CA TYR A 80 7.66 -11.86 4.84
C TYR A 80 7.12 -11.31 6.17
N LEU A 81 6.04 -11.87 6.65
CA LEU A 81 5.41 -11.51 7.91
C LEU A 81 5.70 -12.62 8.94
N ASP A 82 6.78 -12.48 9.69
CA ASP A 82 7.30 -13.51 10.61
C ASP A 82 6.23 -14.03 11.57
N ARG A 83 5.48 -13.12 12.21
CA ARG A 83 4.44 -13.50 13.20
C ARG A 83 3.31 -14.34 12.61
N MET A 84 3.10 -14.26 11.30
CA MET A 84 2.00 -14.91 10.60
C MET A 84 2.49 -16.07 9.73
N ASP A 85 3.81 -16.22 9.58
CA ASP A 85 4.41 -17.14 8.60
C ASP A 85 3.76 -17.01 7.22
N LEU A 86 3.67 -15.77 6.73
CA LEU A 86 2.95 -15.43 5.53
C LEU A 86 3.80 -14.55 4.62
N THR A 87 3.93 -14.93 3.36
CA THR A 87 4.60 -14.12 2.35
C THR A 87 3.58 -13.26 1.59
N VAL A 88 3.74 -11.95 1.66
CA VAL A 88 3.01 -10.98 0.83
C VAL A 88 3.78 -10.75 -0.46
N ILE A 89 3.12 -10.84 -1.61
CA ILE A 89 3.65 -10.48 -2.93
C ILE A 89 2.76 -9.44 -3.60
N ARG A 90 3.33 -8.67 -4.55
CA ARG A 90 2.62 -7.62 -5.29
C ARG A 90 2.87 -7.75 -6.79
N PRO A 91 2.16 -8.68 -7.46
CA PRO A 91 2.44 -9.01 -8.86
C PRO A 91 2.22 -7.85 -9.84
N LEU A 92 1.35 -6.89 -9.52
CA LEU A 92 0.97 -5.79 -10.41
C LEU A 92 1.83 -4.52 -10.22
N MET A 93 2.91 -4.58 -9.44
CA MET A 93 3.69 -3.39 -9.08
C MET A 93 4.36 -2.66 -10.27
N PHE A 94 4.47 -3.31 -11.41
CA PHE A 94 4.99 -2.70 -12.65
C PHE A 94 3.88 -2.28 -13.63
N VAL A 95 2.61 -2.48 -13.27
CA VAL A 95 1.44 -2.16 -14.09
C VAL A 95 0.90 -0.80 -13.69
N ASP A 96 0.57 0.04 -14.65
CA ASP A 96 -0.09 1.32 -14.40
C ASP A 96 -1.55 1.14 -13.98
N GLU A 97 -2.06 2.04 -13.14
CA GLU A 97 -3.48 2.03 -12.76
C GLU A 97 -4.39 2.13 -13.98
N MET A 98 -3.99 2.92 -14.99
CA MET A 98 -4.76 3.08 -16.22
C MET A 98 -4.91 1.77 -17.00
N ASP A 99 -3.87 0.93 -17.00
CA ASP A 99 -3.92 -0.40 -17.65
C ASP A 99 -4.86 -1.34 -16.91
N VAL A 100 -4.87 -1.29 -15.57
CA VAL A 100 -5.81 -2.05 -14.74
C VAL A 100 -7.26 -1.61 -15.02
N ILE A 101 -7.50 -0.30 -15.12
CA ILE A 101 -8.82 0.25 -15.46
C ILE A 101 -9.22 -0.16 -16.88
N GLY A 102 -8.30 -0.07 -17.84
CA GLY A 102 -8.51 -0.48 -19.21
C GLY A 102 -8.88 -1.96 -19.32
N PHE A 103 -8.15 -2.83 -18.61
CA PHE A 103 -8.43 -4.25 -18.53
C PHE A 103 -9.82 -4.53 -17.93
N LYS A 104 -10.12 -3.90 -16.79
CA LYS A 104 -11.44 -3.99 -16.15
C LYS A 104 -12.58 -3.61 -17.13
N ASN A 105 -12.42 -2.51 -17.86
CA ASN A 105 -13.43 -2.05 -18.81
C ASN A 105 -13.56 -2.99 -20.02
N LYS A 106 -12.42 -3.44 -20.58
CA LYS A 106 -12.39 -4.34 -21.73
C LYS A 106 -13.12 -5.66 -21.46
N TYR A 107 -12.95 -6.21 -20.25
CA TYR A 107 -13.52 -7.51 -19.88
C TYR A 107 -14.76 -7.39 -19.00
N ASN A 108 -15.29 -6.16 -18.83
CA ASN A 108 -16.47 -5.86 -18.02
C ASN A 108 -16.43 -6.54 -16.65
N LEU A 109 -15.28 -6.42 -15.96
CA LEU A 109 -15.12 -7.06 -14.66
C LEU A 109 -16.00 -6.40 -13.60
N PRO A 110 -16.65 -7.19 -12.73
CA PRO A 110 -17.47 -6.66 -11.66
C PRO A 110 -16.59 -5.93 -10.62
N VAL A 111 -16.93 -4.68 -10.34
CA VAL A 111 -16.25 -3.88 -9.31
C VAL A 111 -17.26 -3.37 -8.30
N VAL A 112 -17.00 -3.65 -7.03
CA VAL A 112 -17.83 -3.16 -5.92
C VAL A 112 -17.35 -1.78 -5.51
N LYS A 113 -18.26 -0.81 -5.45
CA LYS A 113 -17.96 0.54 -4.96
C LYS A 113 -17.74 0.50 -3.45
N SER A 114 -16.77 1.29 -2.98
CA SER A 114 -16.53 1.50 -1.55
C SER A 114 -17.77 2.12 -0.89
N LYS A 115 -18.14 1.61 0.29
CA LYS A 115 -19.18 2.21 1.15
C LYS A 115 -18.56 3.03 2.30
N CYS A 116 -17.24 3.28 2.25
CA CYS A 116 -16.54 4.01 3.29
C CYS A 116 -16.95 5.49 3.28
N PRO A 117 -17.39 6.09 4.40
CA PRO A 117 -17.84 7.49 4.44
C PRO A 117 -16.69 8.50 4.22
N VAL A 118 -15.44 8.08 4.41
CA VAL A 118 -14.25 8.93 4.17
C VAL A 118 -13.59 8.65 2.81
N ASP A 119 -14.22 7.85 1.95
CA ASP A 119 -13.72 7.60 0.61
C ASP A 119 -13.69 8.91 -0.21
N GLY A 120 -12.57 9.13 -0.93
CA GLY A 120 -12.36 10.39 -1.68
C GLY A 120 -11.79 11.56 -0.85
N TYR A 121 -11.82 11.50 0.49
CA TYR A 121 -11.33 12.58 1.37
C TYR A 121 -10.09 12.18 2.17
N THR A 122 -9.29 11.30 1.64
CA THR A 122 -8.13 10.74 2.35
C THR A 122 -6.82 11.39 1.91
N LYS A 123 -5.79 11.31 2.76
CA LYS A 123 -4.42 11.69 2.39
C LYS A 123 -3.94 10.94 1.14
N ARG A 124 -4.43 9.73 0.90
CA ARG A 124 -4.14 8.96 -0.31
C ARG A 124 -4.74 9.62 -1.56
N GLN A 125 -5.97 10.09 -1.48
CA GLN A 125 -6.60 10.81 -2.59
C GLN A 125 -5.82 12.09 -2.92
N TYR A 126 -5.37 12.81 -1.89
CA TYR A 126 -4.50 13.98 -2.07
C TYR A 126 -3.20 13.61 -2.81
N ALA A 127 -2.51 12.53 -2.38
CA ALA A 127 -1.28 12.09 -3.04
C ALA A 127 -1.51 11.67 -4.51
N LYS A 128 -2.65 11.03 -4.78
CA LYS A 128 -3.06 10.64 -6.14
C LYS A 128 -3.27 11.86 -7.04
N GLU A 129 -3.97 12.87 -6.56
CA GLU A 129 -4.20 14.10 -7.32
C GLU A 129 -2.91 14.89 -7.54
N LEU A 130 -2.06 14.97 -6.51
CA LEU A 130 -0.75 15.58 -6.60
C LEU A 130 0.12 14.88 -7.65
N LEU A 131 0.17 13.55 -7.63
CA LEU A 131 0.91 12.76 -8.64
C LEU A 131 0.39 13.01 -10.06
N ARG A 132 -0.94 13.06 -10.21
CA ARG A 132 -1.57 13.38 -11.48
C ARG A 132 -1.16 14.77 -11.96
N GLN A 133 -1.22 15.78 -11.08
CA GLN A 133 -0.84 17.16 -11.43
C GLN A 133 0.64 17.25 -11.82
N ILE A 134 1.52 16.67 -11.01
CA ILE A 134 2.97 16.64 -11.32
C ILE A 134 3.24 16.01 -12.69
N ASN A 135 2.54 14.92 -13.01
CA ASN A 135 2.76 14.25 -14.30
C ASN A 135 2.15 15.01 -15.50
N LEU A 136 1.13 15.85 -15.27
CA LEU A 136 0.60 16.77 -16.28
C LEU A 136 1.58 17.93 -16.55
N ASP A 137 2.09 18.54 -15.50
CA ASP A 137 3.03 19.67 -15.60
C ASP A 137 4.40 19.21 -16.13
N HIS A 138 4.80 17.99 -15.80
CA HIS A 138 6.06 17.38 -16.16
C HIS A 138 5.87 15.97 -16.73
N PRO A 139 5.51 15.82 -18.01
CA PRO A 139 5.27 14.51 -18.62
C PRO A 139 6.41 13.52 -18.36
N GLY A 140 6.06 12.30 -17.96
CA GLY A 140 7.02 11.27 -17.56
C GLY A 140 7.57 11.40 -16.13
N ALA A 141 7.08 12.33 -15.33
CA ALA A 141 7.50 12.46 -13.92
C ALA A 141 7.16 11.20 -13.12
N LYS A 142 6.01 10.59 -13.36
CA LYS A 142 5.59 9.35 -12.73
C LYS A 142 6.59 8.22 -12.95
N GLU A 143 7.06 8.05 -14.19
CA GLU A 143 8.05 7.03 -14.53
C GLU A 143 9.40 7.30 -13.85
N ARG A 144 9.84 8.57 -13.83
CA ARG A 144 11.08 8.96 -13.15
C ARG A 144 10.99 8.73 -11.64
N MET A 145 9.86 9.02 -11.02
CA MET A 145 9.62 8.73 -9.59
C MET A 145 9.67 7.24 -9.31
N PHE A 146 9.02 6.41 -10.15
CA PHE A 146 9.06 4.97 -10.00
C PHE A 146 10.47 4.41 -10.18
N HIS A 147 11.20 4.89 -11.19
CA HIS A 147 12.61 4.54 -11.40
C HIS A 147 13.47 4.90 -10.19
N ALA A 148 13.28 6.09 -9.62
CA ALA A 148 13.98 6.51 -8.41
C ALA A 148 13.70 5.60 -7.20
N ILE A 149 12.50 5.04 -7.11
CA ILE A 149 12.15 4.05 -6.08
C ILE A 149 12.92 2.73 -6.31
N LEU A 150 13.04 2.28 -7.56
CA LEU A 150 13.73 1.03 -7.90
C LEU A 150 15.24 1.14 -7.67
N GLU A 151 15.84 2.26 -8.09
CA GLU A 151 17.29 2.49 -8.00
C GLU A 151 17.72 3.01 -6.62
N GLY A 152 16.85 3.76 -5.96
CA GLY A 152 17.17 4.47 -4.72
C GLY A 152 17.35 3.61 -3.48
N ASN A 153 17.18 2.29 -3.60
CA ASN A 153 17.31 1.32 -2.50
C ASN A 153 16.61 1.78 -1.20
N ILE A 154 15.37 2.29 -1.35
CA ILE A 154 14.61 3.00 -0.30
C ILE A 154 14.35 2.14 0.93
N SER A 155 14.33 0.82 0.78
CA SER A 155 14.15 -0.13 1.89
C SER A 155 15.46 -0.51 2.57
N GLY A 156 16.59 -0.08 2.04
CA GLY A 156 17.92 -0.33 2.61
C GLY A 156 18.88 0.72 2.06
N TRP A 157 19.03 1.80 2.78
CA TRP A 157 20.17 2.68 2.53
C TRP A 157 21.44 1.84 2.57
N PRO A 158 22.45 2.11 1.72
CA PRO A 158 23.73 1.43 1.84
C PRO A 158 24.20 1.49 3.30
N GLU A 159 24.71 0.40 3.84
CA GLU A 159 25.13 0.29 5.26
C GLU A 159 25.94 1.49 5.76
N ARG A 160 26.79 2.08 4.91
CA ARG A 160 27.55 3.31 5.19
C ARG A 160 26.70 4.55 5.52
N CYS A 161 25.40 4.58 5.18
CA CYS A 161 24.49 5.68 5.52
C CYS A 161 23.72 5.42 6.81
N ILE A 162 23.55 4.17 7.19
CA ILE A 162 22.90 3.76 8.45
C ILE A 162 23.83 4.02 9.63
N HIS A 163 25.13 3.75 9.49
CA HIS A 163 26.12 3.92 10.56
C HIS A 163 26.40 5.37 10.96
N ARG A 164 26.06 6.38 10.16
CA ARG A 164 26.26 7.79 10.53
C ARG A 164 25.33 8.34 11.61
N ARG A 165 24.27 7.63 11.99
CA ARG A 165 23.34 8.07 13.04
C ARG A 165 23.43 7.29 14.35
N GLY A 166 24.24 6.27 14.46
CA GLY A 166 24.29 5.36 15.60
C GLY A 166 25.63 5.11 16.24
N ALA A 167 26.72 5.54 15.66
CA ALA A 167 28.03 5.42 16.27
C ALA A 167 28.27 6.56 17.28
N LYS A 168 27.64 6.49 18.45
CA LYS A 168 28.32 6.96 19.63
C LYS A 168 29.42 5.91 19.90
N GLU A 169 30.64 6.23 19.51
CA GLU A 169 31.83 5.56 20.00
C GLU A 169 31.71 5.37 21.49
N LYS A 170 31.60 4.14 21.93
CA LYS A 170 32.07 3.78 23.27
C LYS A 170 33.58 3.78 23.19
N THR A 171 34.14 4.93 23.46
CA THR A 171 35.57 5.03 23.84
C THR A 171 35.74 4.39 25.20
N LEU A 172 36.67 3.49 25.28
CA LEU A 172 37.23 2.80 26.47
C LEU A 172 37.42 3.70 27.66
#